data_1a94ccf0a8d8035091dc6472b0ddf20b
#
_entry.id   1a94ccf0a8d8035091dc6472b0ddf20b
#
_cell.length_a   1.000
_cell.length_b   1.000
_cell.length_c   1.000
_cell.angle_alpha   90.00
_cell.angle_beta   90.00
_cell.angle_gamma   90.00
#
_symmetry.space_group_name_H-M   'P 1'
#
loop_
_entity.id
_entity.type
_entity.pdbx_description
1 polymer ?
#
loop_
_entity_poly.entity_id
_entity_poly.type
_entity_poly.pdbx_seq_one_letter_code
_entity_poly.pdbx_strand_id
1 'polypeptide(L)'
;MLKNIFSILLLLVGIHIHAQIPSGYYNSATGSGYTLKSQLKTIISNGHVDQGYGALYDAYVTSDNDTFYENDNTVLDMYSENPTGTDSYNYTHNNNNCGNYNSENDCYNREHIFPQGFFDSQVPMKTDIHHVVPSDGYVNSRRSNYPFGEVSNATWTSNNGSKVGQNTYGSYSGVVFEPIDEFKGDIARMLLYFAVRYEDDVTSNTWDSHTTTNNPLNGTNDQVYETWYLQLLYKWHNEDQVSDREILRNNEAYDFQGNRNPFIDHPEYVQNIWGTVLSEKNYSLDKKTSIYPNPATENYIYVRSNEKVTVKIFSTLGKKLIQNIIEPSNNKMDISIIKSGVYIIKISNNSSSITRKFIKK
;
A
#
# COMPACT_ATOMS: atom_id res chain seq x y z
N MET A 1 -5.83 -43.63 55.46
CA MET A 1 -5.48 -43.86 54.03
C MET A 1 -5.89 -42.66 53.21
N LEU A 2 -4.96 -41.69 52.97
CA LEU A 2 -5.21 -40.56 52.10
C LEU A 2 -4.91 -40.99 50.66
N LYS A 3 -5.88 -40.89 49.77
CA LYS A 3 -5.66 -41.05 48.34
C LYS A 3 -5.29 -39.71 47.77
N ASN A 4 -4.03 -39.57 47.35
CA ASN A 4 -3.59 -38.42 46.54
C ASN A 4 -4.14 -38.55 45.10
N ILE A 5 -5.05 -37.66 44.74
CA ILE A 5 -5.49 -37.48 43.34
C ILE A 5 -4.55 -36.47 42.72
N PHE A 6 -3.65 -36.93 41.86
CA PHE A 6 -2.86 -36.08 40.96
C PHE A 6 -3.75 -35.67 39.79
N SER A 7 -4.22 -34.43 39.78
CA SER A 7 -4.82 -33.86 38.59
C SER A 7 -3.71 -33.41 37.62
N ILE A 8 -3.59 -34.16 36.53
CA ILE A 8 -2.74 -33.73 35.40
C ILE A 8 -3.53 -32.67 34.62
N LEU A 9 -3.10 -31.41 34.75
CA LEU A 9 -3.57 -30.32 33.90
C LEU A 9 -2.92 -30.44 32.52
N LEU A 10 -3.66 -30.96 31.56
CA LEU A 10 -3.21 -31.04 30.17
C LEU A 10 -3.27 -29.63 29.57
N LEU A 11 -2.11 -28.96 29.45
CA LEU A 11 -2.00 -27.68 28.78
C LEU A 11 -2.08 -27.96 27.28
N LEU A 12 -3.24 -27.78 26.66
CA LEU A 12 -3.40 -27.75 25.21
C LEU A 12 -2.74 -26.47 24.71
N VAL A 13 -1.48 -26.55 24.34
CA VAL A 13 -0.83 -25.54 23.49
C VAL A 13 -1.42 -25.71 22.10
N GLY A 14 -2.32 -24.84 21.72
CA GLY A 14 -2.79 -24.73 20.35
C GLY A 14 -1.59 -24.38 19.47
N ILE A 15 -1.08 -25.35 18.73
CA ILE A 15 -0.12 -25.08 17.66
C ILE A 15 -0.95 -24.48 16.52
N HIS A 16 -0.95 -23.15 16.42
CA HIS A 16 -1.41 -22.49 15.20
C HIS A 16 -0.41 -22.86 14.10
N ILE A 17 -0.76 -23.83 13.28
CA ILE A 17 -0.05 -24.15 12.05
C ILE A 17 -0.43 -23.04 11.08
N HIS A 18 0.31 -21.93 11.07
CA HIS A 18 0.26 -21.01 9.95
C HIS A 18 0.78 -21.77 8.73
N ALA A 19 0.03 -21.78 7.63
CA ALA A 19 0.48 -22.38 6.39
C ALA A 19 1.77 -21.68 5.98
N GLN A 20 2.89 -22.40 6.09
CA GLN A 20 4.20 -21.86 5.72
C GLN A 20 4.29 -21.76 4.20
N ILE A 21 5.08 -20.79 3.73
CA ILE A 21 5.48 -20.72 2.32
C ILE A 21 5.94 -22.11 1.88
N PRO A 22 5.38 -22.71 0.82
CA PRO A 22 5.79 -24.03 0.36
C PRO A 22 7.30 -24.09 0.13
N SER A 23 7.93 -25.17 0.60
CA SER A 23 9.38 -25.31 0.47
C SER A 23 9.82 -25.17 -0.98
N GLY A 24 10.74 -24.25 -1.24
CA GLY A 24 11.26 -24.01 -2.57
C GLY A 24 10.37 -23.16 -3.49
N TYR A 25 9.25 -22.61 -3.00
CA TYR A 25 8.30 -21.84 -3.82
C TYR A 25 8.99 -20.70 -4.60
N TYR A 26 9.91 -19.98 -3.97
CA TYR A 26 10.65 -18.87 -4.58
C TYR A 26 12.08 -19.21 -5.03
N ASN A 27 12.47 -20.49 -5.13
CA ASN A 27 13.85 -20.87 -5.47
C ASN A 27 14.35 -20.33 -6.82
N SER A 28 13.47 -20.06 -7.77
CA SER A 28 13.82 -19.46 -9.06
C SER A 28 13.83 -17.94 -9.07
N ALA A 29 13.49 -17.27 -7.97
CA ALA A 29 13.53 -15.82 -7.81
C ALA A 29 14.95 -15.36 -7.46
N THR A 30 15.89 -15.47 -8.39
CA THR A 30 17.32 -15.22 -8.16
C THR A 30 17.84 -13.93 -8.78
N GLY A 31 17.00 -13.25 -9.57
CA GLY A 31 17.34 -12.03 -10.28
C GLY A 31 17.20 -10.75 -9.43
N SER A 32 17.30 -9.62 -10.11
CA SER A 32 17.00 -8.30 -9.57
C SER A 32 16.32 -7.43 -10.64
N GLY A 33 15.71 -6.32 -10.24
CA GLY A 33 14.99 -5.44 -11.15
C GLY A 33 13.88 -6.19 -11.88
N TYR A 34 13.65 -5.85 -13.12
CA TYR A 34 12.58 -6.45 -13.93
C TYR A 34 12.81 -7.93 -14.25
N THR A 35 14.06 -8.43 -14.19
CA THR A 35 14.32 -9.87 -14.26
C THR A 35 13.68 -10.61 -13.08
N LEU A 36 13.82 -10.10 -11.85
CA LEU A 36 13.15 -10.66 -10.68
C LEU A 36 11.63 -10.59 -10.82
N LYS A 37 11.11 -9.47 -11.35
CA LYS A 37 9.66 -9.28 -11.59
C LYS A 37 9.10 -10.40 -12.47
N SER A 38 9.72 -10.67 -13.63
CA SER A 38 9.26 -11.72 -14.55
C SER A 38 9.47 -13.15 -14.00
N GLN A 39 10.50 -13.35 -13.16
CA GLN A 39 10.66 -14.62 -12.43
C GLN A 39 9.51 -14.82 -11.44
N LEU A 40 9.16 -13.80 -10.68
CA LEU A 40 8.02 -13.85 -9.75
C LEU A 40 6.71 -14.09 -10.51
N LYS A 41 6.48 -13.38 -11.62
CA LYS A 41 5.31 -13.61 -12.48
C LYS A 41 5.20 -15.07 -12.88
N THR A 42 6.30 -15.68 -13.29
CA THR A 42 6.33 -17.11 -13.66
C THR A 42 5.95 -18.00 -12.47
N ILE A 43 6.52 -17.74 -11.29
CA ILE A 43 6.26 -18.49 -10.05
C ILE A 43 4.79 -18.41 -9.68
N ILE A 44 4.24 -17.17 -9.57
CA ILE A 44 2.86 -16.96 -9.10
C ILE A 44 1.79 -17.25 -10.17
N SER A 45 2.20 -17.48 -11.41
CA SER A 45 1.29 -17.96 -12.46
C SER A 45 1.20 -19.51 -12.49
N ASN A 46 2.27 -20.17 -12.05
CA ASN A 46 2.32 -21.63 -12.04
C ASN A 46 1.44 -22.19 -10.91
N GLY A 47 0.55 -23.09 -11.29
CA GLY A 47 -0.37 -23.74 -10.34
C GLY A 47 -1.62 -22.90 -9.99
N HIS A 48 -1.74 -21.67 -10.47
CA HIS A 48 -2.96 -20.87 -10.29
C HIS A 48 -4.17 -21.57 -10.93
N VAL A 49 -5.26 -21.65 -10.18
CA VAL A 49 -6.55 -22.20 -10.62
C VAL A 49 -7.62 -21.14 -10.46
N ASP A 50 -8.29 -20.80 -11.56
CA ASP A 50 -9.47 -19.92 -11.53
C ASP A 50 -10.66 -20.71 -10.95
N GLN A 51 -11.07 -20.35 -9.73
CA GLN A 51 -12.19 -20.97 -9.02
C GLN A 51 -13.55 -20.38 -9.42
N GLY A 52 -13.54 -19.34 -10.25
CA GLY A 52 -14.73 -18.64 -10.69
C GLY A 52 -15.20 -17.53 -9.74
N TYR A 53 -15.89 -16.56 -10.30
CA TYR A 53 -16.26 -15.34 -9.61
C TYR A 53 -17.19 -15.55 -8.41
N GLY A 54 -18.09 -16.55 -8.50
CA GLY A 54 -19.01 -16.88 -7.38
C GLY A 54 -18.32 -17.44 -6.16
N ALA A 55 -17.26 -18.24 -6.36
CA ALA A 55 -16.54 -18.92 -5.30
C ALA A 55 -15.76 -17.99 -4.36
N LEU A 56 -15.54 -16.72 -4.77
CA LEU A 56 -14.90 -15.72 -3.92
C LEU A 56 -15.67 -15.49 -2.61
N TYR A 57 -17.00 -15.52 -2.62
CA TYR A 57 -17.78 -15.35 -1.40
C TYR A 57 -17.54 -16.47 -0.39
N ASP A 58 -17.34 -17.71 -0.86
CA ASP A 58 -17.03 -18.85 0.00
C ASP A 58 -15.58 -18.75 0.52
N ALA A 59 -14.65 -18.26 -0.30
CA ALA A 59 -13.26 -18.06 0.12
C ALA A 59 -13.14 -17.00 1.22
N TYR A 60 -13.93 -15.93 1.17
CA TYR A 60 -13.89 -14.86 2.19
C TYR A 60 -14.25 -15.35 3.59
N VAL A 61 -14.92 -16.49 3.74
CA VAL A 61 -15.23 -17.09 5.05
C VAL A 61 -13.96 -17.41 5.85
N THR A 62 -12.84 -17.66 5.18
CA THR A 62 -11.55 -17.92 5.82
C THR A 62 -10.53 -16.84 5.57
N SER A 63 -10.49 -16.28 4.36
CA SER A 63 -9.46 -15.30 3.97
C SER A 63 -9.72 -13.88 4.48
N ASP A 64 -11.00 -13.52 4.66
CA ASP A 64 -11.43 -12.18 5.05
C ASP A 64 -12.48 -12.26 6.18
N ASN A 65 -12.21 -13.13 7.17
CA ASN A 65 -12.99 -13.26 8.40
C ASN A 65 -12.38 -12.38 9.49
N ASP A 66 -13.20 -11.57 10.17
CA ASP A 66 -12.70 -10.74 11.25
C ASP A 66 -12.34 -11.58 12.48
N THR A 67 -11.05 -11.85 12.61
CA THR A 67 -10.42 -12.50 13.74
C THR A 67 -9.29 -11.67 14.33
N PHE A 68 -9.11 -10.43 13.84
CA PHE A 68 -7.98 -9.56 14.17
C PHE A 68 -8.37 -8.31 14.95
N TYR A 69 -9.57 -7.78 14.73
CA TYR A 69 -10.05 -6.57 15.39
C TYR A 69 -11.12 -6.92 16.46
N GLU A 70 -12.40 -6.98 16.13
CA GLU A 70 -13.45 -7.38 17.06
C GLU A 70 -13.46 -8.88 17.35
N ASN A 71 -12.91 -9.70 16.47
CA ASN A 71 -12.91 -11.16 16.54
C ASN A 71 -14.33 -11.73 16.66
N ASP A 72 -15.24 -11.22 15.86
CA ASP A 72 -16.68 -11.52 15.90
C ASP A 72 -17.15 -12.46 14.77
N ASN A 73 -16.21 -12.88 13.89
CA ASN A 73 -16.44 -13.75 12.74
C ASN A 73 -17.37 -13.14 11.68
N THR A 74 -17.41 -11.83 11.56
CA THR A 74 -18.06 -11.13 10.46
C THR A 74 -17.11 -10.99 9.25
N VAL A 75 -17.59 -10.42 8.15
CA VAL A 75 -16.76 -10.11 6.98
C VAL A 75 -15.83 -8.96 7.34
N LEU A 76 -14.52 -9.18 7.23
CA LEU A 76 -13.55 -8.11 7.35
C LEU A 76 -13.52 -7.30 6.04
N ASP A 77 -14.14 -6.14 6.07
CA ASP A 77 -14.20 -5.20 4.96
C ASP A 77 -13.32 -3.98 5.24
N MET A 78 -12.26 -3.79 4.49
CA MET A 78 -11.31 -2.68 4.67
C MET A 78 -11.95 -1.29 4.55
N TYR A 79 -13.17 -1.19 4.01
CA TYR A 79 -13.88 0.07 3.82
C TYR A 79 -14.92 0.36 4.90
N SER A 80 -15.18 -0.60 5.81
CA SER A 80 -16.08 -0.42 6.97
C SER A 80 -15.42 -0.66 8.31
N GLU A 81 -14.32 -1.39 8.36
CA GLU A 81 -13.52 -1.75 9.53
C GLU A 81 -13.07 -0.52 10.31
N ASN A 82 -13.19 -0.57 11.64
CA ASN A 82 -12.66 0.41 12.58
C ASN A 82 -11.60 -0.21 13.50
N PRO A 83 -10.32 -0.22 13.14
CA PRO A 83 -9.25 -0.93 13.85
C PRO A 83 -9.06 -0.55 15.32
N THR A 84 -9.68 0.52 15.79
CA THR A 84 -9.52 1.05 17.15
C THR A 84 -10.79 1.07 17.97
N GLY A 85 -11.89 0.54 17.45
CA GLY A 85 -13.20 0.56 18.11
C GLY A 85 -14.19 -0.34 17.39
N THR A 86 -15.43 -0.29 17.80
CA THR A 86 -16.49 -1.07 17.17
C THR A 86 -16.82 -0.54 15.80
N ASP A 87 -16.99 -1.43 14.84
CA ASP A 87 -17.47 -1.12 13.50
C ASP A 87 -18.83 -0.43 13.50
N SER A 88 -19.02 0.48 12.57
CA SER A 88 -20.32 1.15 12.40
C SER A 88 -21.41 0.17 11.97
N TYR A 89 -21.04 -0.90 11.28
CA TYR A 89 -21.90 -2.01 10.83
C TYR A 89 -21.04 -3.17 10.35
N ASN A 90 -21.59 -4.38 10.38
CA ASN A 90 -20.90 -5.61 10.00
C ASN A 90 -21.74 -6.43 9.03
N TYR A 91 -21.09 -7.30 8.26
CA TYR A 91 -21.73 -8.23 7.34
C TYR A 91 -21.51 -9.68 7.76
N THR A 92 -22.55 -10.50 7.65
CA THR A 92 -22.45 -11.94 7.83
C THR A 92 -22.03 -12.59 6.51
N HIS A 93 -21.05 -13.47 6.56
CA HIS A 93 -20.60 -14.24 5.39
C HIS A 93 -21.76 -14.94 4.67
N ASN A 94 -21.74 -14.88 3.34
CA ASN A 94 -22.71 -15.52 2.44
C ASN A 94 -24.18 -15.10 2.64
N ASN A 95 -24.46 -14.06 3.44
CA ASN A 95 -25.83 -13.64 3.74
C ASN A 95 -26.15 -12.22 3.29
N ASN A 96 -25.24 -11.27 3.46
CA ASN A 96 -25.47 -9.87 3.15
C ASN A 96 -24.89 -9.42 1.81
N ASN A 97 -24.62 -10.34 0.88
CA ASN A 97 -24.07 -10.00 -0.42
C ASN A 97 -25.17 -9.54 -1.39
N CYS A 98 -24.93 -8.49 -2.13
CA CYS A 98 -25.86 -8.00 -3.16
C CYS A 98 -25.19 -7.14 -4.24
N GLY A 99 -25.99 -6.74 -5.25
CA GLY A 99 -25.58 -5.82 -6.31
C GLY A 99 -26.37 -4.51 -6.31
N ASN A 100 -27.35 -4.33 -5.41
CA ASN A 100 -28.20 -3.14 -5.33
C ASN A 100 -28.11 -2.55 -3.92
N TYR A 101 -27.66 -1.32 -3.82
CA TYR A 101 -27.43 -0.58 -2.59
C TYR A 101 -27.71 0.91 -2.80
N ASN A 102 -28.10 1.63 -1.76
CA ASN A 102 -28.35 3.07 -1.76
C ASN A 102 -27.52 3.81 -0.70
N SER A 103 -27.05 3.09 0.32
CA SER A 103 -26.26 3.61 1.44
C SER A 103 -25.25 2.57 1.94
N GLU A 104 -24.32 3.03 2.76
CA GLU A 104 -23.49 2.14 3.56
C GLU A 104 -24.36 1.25 4.45
N ASN A 105 -23.90 0.03 4.73
CA ASN A 105 -24.62 -0.99 5.48
C ASN A 105 -25.78 -1.69 4.74
N ASP A 106 -26.01 -1.41 3.47
CA ASP A 106 -27.06 -2.14 2.73
C ASP A 106 -26.62 -3.59 2.44
N CYS A 107 -25.39 -3.77 1.94
CA CYS A 107 -24.79 -5.07 1.66
C CYS A 107 -23.35 -4.95 1.22
N TYR A 108 -22.61 -6.07 1.21
CA TYR A 108 -21.28 -6.12 0.64
C TYR A 108 -21.27 -6.79 -0.74
N ASN A 109 -20.25 -6.44 -1.52
CA ASN A 109 -19.95 -7.06 -2.80
C ASN A 109 -18.44 -7.34 -2.94
N ARG A 110 -17.95 -7.49 -4.16
CA ARG A 110 -16.54 -7.78 -4.46
C ARG A 110 -15.91 -6.55 -5.07
N GLU A 111 -14.99 -5.94 -4.33
CA GLU A 111 -14.17 -4.84 -4.76
C GLU A 111 -12.96 -5.35 -5.54
N HIS A 112 -12.73 -4.81 -6.73
CA HIS A 112 -11.51 -5.01 -7.50
C HIS A 112 -10.54 -3.86 -7.19
N ILE A 113 -9.53 -4.11 -6.37
CA ILE A 113 -8.53 -3.12 -5.97
C ILE A 113 -7.87 -2.47 -7.21
N PHE A 114 -7.52 -3.25 -8.24
CA PHE A 114 -7.33 -2.72 -9.58
C PHE A 114 -8.66 -2.81 -10.34
N PRO A 115 -9.27 -1.67 -10.79
CA PRO A 115 -10.65 -1.65 -11.28
C PRO A 115 -10.89 -2.58 -12.46
N GLN A 116 -11.92 -3.42 -12.36
CA GLN A 116 -12.26 -4.38 -13.42
C GLN A 116 -12.63 -3.72 -14.76
N GLY A 117 -13.03 -2.45 -14.73
CA GLY A 117 -13.32 -1.70 -15.96
C GLY A 117 -12.09 -1.47 -16.84
N PHE A 118 -10.87 -1.48 -16.27
CA PHE A 118 -9.64 -1.29 -17.03
C PHE A 118 -9.20 -2.55 -17.79
N PHE A 119 -9.65 -3.73 -17.38
CA PHE A 119 -9.35 -5.01 -18.04
C PHE A 119 -10.61 -5.73 -18.57
N ASP A 120 -11.72 -4.98 -18.83
CA ASP A 120 -12.97 -5.48 -19.39
C ASP A 120 -13.56 -6.69 -18.65
N SER A 121 -13.35 -6.76 -17.34
CA SER A 121 -13.78 -7.88 -16.50
C SER A 121 -13.27 -9.26 -16.97
N GLN A 122 -12.12 -9.29 -17.63
CA GLN A 122 -11.52 -10.54 -18.11
C GLN A 122 -11.02 -11.41 -16.95
N VAL A 123 -11.06 -12.71 -17.16
CA VAL A 123 -10.45 -13.70 -16.26
C VAL A 123 -9.00 -13.98 -16.70
N PRO A 124 -8.08 -14.33 -15.78
CA PRO A 124 -8.31 -14.62 -14.36
C PRO A 124 -8.35 -13.38 -13.45
N MET A 125 -8.09 -12.17 -13.95
CA MET A 125 -8.04 -10.93 -13.13
C MET A 125 -9.32 -10.73 -12.32
N LYS A 126 -10.50 -10.97 -12.94
CA LYS A 126 -11.81 -10.80 -12.31
C LYS A 126 -12.04 -11.72 -11.10
N THR A 127 -11.33 -12.84 -11.04
CA THR A 127 -11.54 -13.92 -10.07
C THR A 127 -10.38 -14.12 -9.11
N ASP A 128 -9.32 -13.31 -9.24
CA ASP A 128 -8.10 -13.43 -8.45
C ASP A 128 -8.26 -12.82 -7.06
N ILE A 129 -8.34 -13.69 -6.04
CA ILE A 129 -8.56 -13.29 -4.64
C ILE A 129 -7.46 -12.35 -4.12
N HIS A 130 -6.24 -12.37 -4.67
CA HIS A 130 -5.16 -11.50 -4.20
C HIS A 130 -5.42 -10.00 -4.39
N HIS A 131 -6.38 -9.61 -5.25
CA HIS A 131 -6.77 -8.22 -5.42
C HIS A 131 -8.29 -8.02 -5.51
N VAL A 132 -9.08 -9.09 -5.28
CA VAL A 132 -10.54 -9.00 -5.19
C VAL A 132 -10.94 -9.30 -3.75
N VAL A 133 -11.53 -8.33 -3.08
CA VAL A 133 -11.83 -8.36 -1.65
C VAL A 133 -13.31 -8.10 -1.37
N PRO A 134 -13.87 -8.54 -0.24
CA PRO A 134 -15.20 -8.11 0.16
C PRO A 134 -15.19 -6.63 0.52
N SER A 135 -16.25 -5.91 0.19
CA SER A 135 -16.39 -4.49 0.50
C SER A 135 -17.85 -4.07 0.49
N ASP A 136 -18.19 -3.12 1.37
CA ASP A 136 -19.46 -2.41 1.31
C ASP A 136 -19.75 -1.94 -0.12
N GLY A 137 -20.93 -2.30 -0.64
CA GLY A 137 -21.28 -2.02 -2.03
C GLY A 137 -21.36 -0.54 -2.34
N TYR A 138 -21.86 0.27 -1.40
CA TYR A 138 -21.97 1.71 -1.58
C TYR A 138 -20.60 2.38 -1.54
N VAL A 139 -19.73 2.03 -0.59
CA VAL A 139 -18.35 2.57 -0.52
C VAL A 139 -17.57 2.20 -1.76
N ASN A 140 -17.68 0.93 -2.23
CA ASN A 140 -17.10 0.48 -3.49
C ASN A 140 -17.59 1.34 -4.68
N SER A 141 -18.89 1.66 -4.73
CA SER A 141 -19.42 2.54 -5.78
C SER A 141 -18.89 3.97 -5.68
N ARG A 142 -18.65 4.47 -4.47
CA ARG A 142 -18.04 5.81 -4.25
C ARG A 142 -16.57 5.83 -4.64
N ARG A 143 -15.85 4.72 -4.40
CA ARG A 143 -14.48 4.54 -4.90
C ARG A 143 -14.45 4.54 -6.43
N SER A 144 -15.44 3.97 -7.09
CA SER A 144 -15.54 3.95 -8.57
C SER A 144 -14.26 3.36 -9.20
N ASN A 145 -13.76 3.94 -10.30
CA ASN A 145 -12.49 3.59 -10.94
C ASN A 145 -11.37 4.57 -10.56
N TYR A 146 -11.53 5.36 -9.51
CA TYR A 146 -10.47 6.28 -9.09
C TYR A 146 -9.23 5.51 -8.64
N PRO A 147 -8.01 5.95 -8.98
CA PRO A 147 -6.81 5.41 -8.38
C PRO A 147 -6.80 5.71 -6.88
N PHE A 148 -6.03 4.95 -6.13
CA PHE A 148 -5.77 5.28 -4.74
C PHE A 148 -4.84 6.49 -4.64
N GLY A 149 -4.94 7.26 -3.55
CA GLY A 149 -4.16 8.46 -3.34
C GLY A 149 -4.31 9.05 -1.95
N GLU A 150 -3.79 10.24 -1.72
CA GLU A 150 -3.91 10.96 -0.46
C GLU A 150 -4.80 12.20 -0.65
N VAL A 151 -5.74 12.41 0.25
CA VAL A 151 -6.79 13.44 0.16
C VAL A 151 -6.68 14.42 1.32
N SER A 152 -6.51 15.73 1.03
CA SER A 152 -6.54 16.77 2.07
C SER A 152 -7.95 17.34 2.31
N ASN A 153 -8.75 17.46 1.26
CA ASN A 153 -10.11 17.99 1.31
C ASN A 153 -11.06 16.98 0.66
N ALA A 154 -11.68 16.16 1.48
CA ALA A 154 -12.62 15.15 1.03
C ALA A 154 -13.90 15.79 0.47
N THR A 155 -14.34 15.30 -0.68
CA THR A 155 -15.69 15.57 -1.23
C THR A 155 -16.71 14.58 -0.70
N TRP A 156 -16.24 13.43 -0.23
CA TRP A 156 -17.03 12.41 0.45
C TRP A 156 -16.15 11.63 1.43
N THR A 157 -16.72 11.18 2.52
CA THR A 157 -16.05 10.36 3.56
C THR A 157 -16.99 9.24 3.99
N SER A 158 -16.49 8.00 4.05
CA SER A 158 -17.21 6.84 4.58
C SER A 158 -17.29 6.86 6.10
N ASN A 159 -18.10 5.97 6.66
CA ASN A 159 -18.24 5.83 8.11
C ASN A 159 -16.93 5.43 8.81
N ASN A 160 -16.07 4.64 8.16
CA ASN A 160 -14.75 4.29 8.72
C ASN A 160 -13.68 5.36 8.51
N GLY A 161 -13.95 6.41 7.74
CA GLY A 161 -13.02 7.50 7.50
C GLY A 161 -12.27 7.44 6.15
N SER A 162 -12.55 6.46 5.30
CA SER A 162 -12.03 6.45 3.91
C SER A 162 -12.61 7.62 3.12
N LYS A 163 -11.87 8.16 2.14
CA LYS A 163 -12.17 9.45 1.52
C LYS A 163 -12.13 9.42 0.01
N VAL A 164 -12.98 10.22 -0.62
CA VAL A 164 -12.87 10.60 -2.03
C VAL A 164 -12.57 12.09 -2.11
N GLY A 165 -11.60 12.47 -2.93
CA GLY A 165 -11.25 13.89 -3.11
C GLY A 165 -10.07 14.08 -4.05
N GLN A 166 -9.60 15.33 -4.15
CA GLN A 166 -8.44 15.66 -4.98
C GLN A 166 -7.16 15.09 -4.37
N ASN A 167 -6.35 14.47 -5.23
CA ASN A 167 -5.06 13.93 -4.82
C ASN A 167 -4.08 15.01 -4.43
N THR A 168 -3.33 14.76 -3.36
CA THR A 168 -2.27 15.64 -2.85
C THR A 168 -0.88 15.06 -2.94
N TYR A 169 -0.76 13.81 -3.41
CA TYR A 169 0.51 13.11 -3.52
C TYR A 169 1.03 13.06 -4.97
N GLY A 170 2.30 13.40 -5.14
CA GLY A 170 2.99 13.26 -6.42
C GLY A 170 2.55 14.26 -7.48
N SER A 171 2.55 13.84 -8.74
CA SER A 171 2.27 14.71 -9.90
C SER A 171 0.84 14.63 -10.41
N TYR A 172 0.06 13.67 -9.97
CA TYR A 172 -1.33 13.51 -10.36
C TYR A 172 -2.23 14.43 -9.54
N SER A 173 -3.10 15.18 -10.20
CA SER A 173 -4.01 16.14 -9.55
C SER A 173 -5.49 15.80 -9.69
N GLY A 174 -5.81 14.58 -10.18
CA GLY A 174 -7.20 14.12 -10.31
C GLY A 174 -7.81 13.65 -9.00
N VAL A 175 -9.05 13.15 -9.08
CA VAL A 175 -9.75 12.56 -7.95
C VAL A 175 -9.17 11.18 -7.63
N VAL A 176 -9.04 10.89 -6.33
CA VAL A 176 -8.53 9.61 -5.81
C VAL A 176 -9.42 9.13 -4.67
N PHE A 177 -9.25 7.84 -4.32
CA PHE A 177 -9.78 7.26 -3.11
C PHE A 177 -8.64 7.05 -2.11
N GLU A 178 -8.79 7.51 -0.87
CA GLU A 178 -7.87 7.27 0.23
C GLU A 178 -8.50 6.34 1.24
N PRO A 179 -7.99 5.11 1.42
CA PRO A 179 -8.41 4.24 2.51
C PRO A 179 -7.87 4.76 3.85
N ILE A 180 -8.35 4.22 4.96
CA ILE A 180 -7.75 4.48 6.27
C ILE A 180 -6.32 3.95 6.32
N ASP A 181 -5.50 4.51 7.22
CA ASP A 181 -4.05 4.24 7.27
C ASP A 181 -3.73 2.75 7.48
N GLU A 182 -4.58 2.03 8.22
CA GLU A 182 -4.46 0.61 8.56
C GLU A 182 -4.36 -0.32 7.35
N PHE A 183 -4.98 0.03 6.21
CA PHE A 183 -5.05 -0.83 5.03
C PHE A 183 -4.27 -0.28 3.82
N LYS A 184 -3.49 0.76 4.00
CA LYS A 184 -2.72 1.37 2.90
C LYS A 184 -1.65 0.43 2.35
N GLY A 185 -0.94 -0.26 3.23
CA GLY A 185 0.07 -1.26 2.86
C GLY A 185 -0.52 -2.48 2.19
N ASP A 186 -1.65 -2.97 2.72
CA ASP A 186 -2.40 -4.09 2.13
C ASP A 186 -2.78 -3.82 0.67
N ILE A 187 -3.42 -2.67 0.43
CA ILE A 187 -3.82 -2.23 -0.91
C ILE A 187 -2.60 -2.05 -1.81
N ALA A 188 -1.51 -1.48 -1.28
CA ALA A 188 -0.28 -1.33 -2.05
C ALA A 188 0.28 -2.70 -2.48
N ARG A 189 0.35 -3.68 -1.58
CA ARG A 189 0.83 -5.04 -1.89
C ARG A 189 -0.08 -5.80 -2.84
N MET A 190 -1.40 -5.58 -2.80
CA MET A 190 -2.36 -6.12 -3.77
C MET A 190 -2.13 -5.54 -5.17
N LEU A 191 -1.90 -4.23 -5.27
CA LEU A 191 -1.62 -3.57 -6.55
C LEU A 191 -0.25 -3.93 -7.12
N LEU A 192 0.78 -4.05 -6.27
CA LEU A 192 2.10 -4.51 -6.67
C LEU A 192 2.07 -5.97 -7.15
N TYR A 193 1.29 -6.83 -6.50
CA TYR A 193 1.02 -8.19 -6.99
C TYR A 193 0.38 -8.15 -8.37
N PHE A 194 -0.65 -7.34 -8.57
CA PHE A 194 -1.33 -7.17 -9.85
C PHE A 194 -0.34 -6.77 -10.96
N ALA A 195 0.56 -5.84 -10.67
CA ALA A 195 1.60 -5.38 -11.60
C ALA A 195 2.60 -6.47 -12.00
N VAL A 196 2.84 -7.46 -11.13
CA VAL A 196 3.69 -8.62 -11.42
C VAL A 196 2.91 -9.70 -12.15
N ARG A 197 1.75 -10.08 -11.60
CA ARG A 197 0.96 -11.22 -12.08
C ARG A 197 0.50 -11.03 -13.52
N TYR A 198 0.16 -9.80 -13.89
CA TYR A 198 -0.47 -9.44 -15.16
C TYR A 198 0.43 -8.55 -16.04
N GLU A 199 1.77 -8.64 -15.88
CA GLU A 199 2.71 -7.78 -16.62
C GLU A 199 2.59 -7.90 -18.15
N ASP A 200 2.20 -9.06 -18.67
CA ASP A 200 2.02 -9.27 -20.11
C ASP A 200 0.69 -8.69 -20.62
N ASP A 201 -0.29 -8.52 -19.74
CA ASP A 201 -1.63 -8.07 -20.09
C ASP A 201 -1.77 -6.54 -20.08
N VAL A 202 -0.99 -5.86 -19.20
CA VAL A 202 -1.09 -4.41 -18.99
C VAL A 202 -0.73 -3.57 -20.22
N THR A 203 -0.02 -4.14 -21.20
CA THR A 203 0.31 -3.50 -22.48
C THR A 203 -0.63 -3.94 -23.61
N SER A 204 -1.66 -4.71 -23.32
CA SER A 204 -2.63 -5.10 -24.33
C SER A 204 -3.44 -3.90 -24.80
N ASN A 205 -3.72 -3.82 -26.11
CA ASN A 205 -4.53 -2.74 -26.70
C ASN A 205 -5.93 -2.62 -26.07
N THR A 206 -6.41 -3.66 -25.39
CA THR A 206 -7.70 -3.65 -24.69
C THR A 206 -7.63 -2.85 -23.38
N TRP A 207 -6.50 -2.89 -22.69
CA TRP A 207 -6.31 -2.16 -21.42
C TRP A 207 -5.93 -0.70 -21.66
N ASP A 208 -5.12 -0.41 -22.71
CA ASP A 208 -4.74 0.95 -23.09
C ASP A 208 -5.89 1.76 -23.69
N SER A 209 -6.90 1.10 -24.27
CA SER A 209 -8.06 1.79 -24.86
C SER A 209 -8.93 2.50 -23.80
N HIS A 210 -8.82 2.12 -22.55
CA HIS A 210 -9.42 2.83 -21.42
C HIS A 210 -8.57 4.04 -21.01
N THR A 211 -8.28 4.93 -21.96
CA THR A 211 -7.63 6.23 -21.74
C THR A 211 -8.53 7.17 -20.93
N THR A 212 -8.96 6.73 -19.76
CA THR A 212 -9.54 7.63 -18.79
C THR A 212 -8.40 8.33 -18.08
N THR A 213 -8.58 9.60 -17.78
CA THR A 213 -7.64 10.43 -17.00
C THR A 213 -7.29 9.82 -15.62
N ASN A 214 -7.96 8.74 -15.25
CA ASN A 214 -7.86 8.06 -13.95
C ASN A 214 -7.07 6.74 -14.00
N ASN A 215 -6.63 6.28 -15.18
CA ASN A 215 -5.86 5.05 -15.29
C ASN A 215 -4.41 5.28 -14.79
N PRO A 216 -3.94 4.55 -13.75
CA PRO A 216 -2.59 4.74 -13.21
C PRO A 216 -1.51 3.95 -13.98
N LEU A 217 -1.85 3.25 -15.07
CA LEU A 217 -0.89 2.51 -15.89
C LEU A 217 -0.05 3.45 -16.76
N ASN A 218 1.26 3.13 -16.89
CA ASN A 218 2.19 3.90 -17.72
C ASN A 218 2.39 3.32 -19.14
N GLY A 219 1.66 2.26 -19.50
CA GLY A 219 1.77 1.60 -20.81
C GLY A 219 2.99 0.70 -21.00
N THR A 220 3.76 0.40 -19.93
CA THR A 220 4.90 -0.52 -19.98
C THR A 220 4.67 -1.74 -19.10
N ASN A 221 5.22 -2.90 -19.52
CA ASN A 221 5.19 -4.12 -18.73
C ASN A 221 6.28 -4.16 -17.63
N ASP A 222 7.29 -3.31 -17.70
CA ASP A 222 8.37 -3.23 -16.71
C ASP A 222 7.93 -2.49 -15.45
N GLN A 223 7.69 -1.19 -15.57
CA GLN A 223 7.28 -0.34 -14.44
C GLN A 223 5.80 -0.51 -14.10
N VAL A 224 4.95 -0.72 -15.08
CA VAL A 224 3.49 -0.90 -15.05
C VAL A 224 2.74 0.36 -14.65
N TYR A 225 3.04 0.95 -13.50
CA TYR A 225 2.36 2.13 -12.99
C TYR A 225 3.10 3.42 -13.33
N GLU A 226 2.35 4.51 -13.45
CA GLU A 226 2.92 5.85 -13.44
C GLU A 226 3.83 6.06 -12.23
N THR A 227 4.91 6.82 -12.40
CA THR A 227 5.94 6.99 -11.36
C THR A 227 5.38 7.52 -10.04
N TRP A 228 4.42 8.46 -10.10
CA TRP A 228 3.78 8.99 -8.90
C TRP A 228 3.02 7.93 -8.12
N TYR A 229 2.34 7.01 -8.85
CA TYR A 229 1.53 5.96 -8.26
C TYR A 229 2.40 4.87 -7.65
N LEU A 230 3.42 4.42 -8.38
CA LEU A 230 4.40 3.46 -7.86
C LEU A 230 5.10 3.97 -6.59
N GLN A 231 5.41 5.27 -6.53
CA GLN A 231 5.99 5.90 -5.34
C GLN A 231 5.01 5.99 -4.17
N LEU A 232 3.72 6.21 -4.43
CA LEU A 232 2.67 6.15 -3.41
C LEU A 232 2.58 4.73 -2.84
N LEU A 233 2.50 3.72 -3.70
CA LEU A 233 2.42 2.32 -3.28
C LEU A 233 3.65 1.91 -2.47
N TYR A 234 4.84 2.35 -2.88
CA TYR A 234 6.07 2.10 -2.13
C TYR A 234 6.09 2.82 -0.77
N LYS A 235 5.58 4.05 -0.71
CA LYS A 235 5.42 4.79 0.55
C LYS A 235 4.51 4.01 1.50
N TRP A 236 3.32 3.63 1.05
CA TRP A 236 2.34 2.90 1.84
C TRP A 236 2.87 1.52 2.28
N HIS A 237 3.51 0.79 1.39
CA HIS A 237 4.17 -0.49 1.70
C HIS A 237 5.20 -0.39 2.84
N ASN A 238 5.92 0.74 2.96
CA ASN A 238 6.91 0.94 4.02
C ASN A 238 6.32 1.55 5.30
N GLU A 239 5.25 2.31 5.21
CA GLU A 239 4.60 2.94 6.37
C GLU A 239 3.66 1.97 7.09
N ASP A 240 3.05 1.06 6.36
CA ASP A 240 2.17 0.01 6.83
C ASP A 240 2.78 -1.37 6.48
N GLN A 241 3.44 -1.97 7.47
CA GLN A 241 4.17 -3.24 7.33
C GLN A 241 3.20 -4.42 7.21
N VAL A 242 3.70 -5.53 6.65
CA VAL A 242 2.92 -6.77 6.53
C VAL A 242 2.37 -7.21 7.89
N SER A 243 1.06 -7.36 7.97
CA SER A 243 0.32 -7.76 9.16
C SER A 243 0.09 -9.28 9.23
N ASP A 244 -0.23 -9.78 10.42
CA ASP A 244 -0.64 -11.19 10.59
C ASP A 244 -1.92 -11.51 9.79
N ARG A 245 -2.79 -10.52 9.60
CA ARG A 245 -3.98 -10.62 8.75
C ARG A 245 -3.61 -10.91 7.29
N GLU A 246 -2.68 -10.16 6.74
CA GLU A 246 -2.22 -10.39 5.35
C GLU A 246 -1.54 -11.74 5.19
N ILE A 247 -0.75 -12.18 6.19
CA ILE A 247 -0.12 -13.51 6.18
C ILE A 247 -1.19 -14.60 6.15
N LEU A 248 -2.21 -14.50 7.00
CA LEU A 248 -3.34 -15.44 6.98
C LEU A 248 -4.02 -15.42 5.62
N ARG A 249 -4.40 -14.23 5.12
CA ARG A 249 -5.07 -14.07 3.83
C ARG A 249 -4.26 -14.65 2.67
N ASN A 250 -2.95 -14.48 2.68
CA ASN A 250 -2.06 -15.04 1.65
C ASN A 250 -2.00 -16.57 1.69
N ASN A 251 -2.10 -17.15 2.88
CA ASN A 251 -2.17 -18.60 3.06
C ASN A 251 -3.51 -19.17 2.54
N GLU A 252 -4.63 -18.55 2.93
CA GLU A 252 -5.97 -18.93 2.47
C GLU A 252 -6.12 -18.76 0.95
N ALA A 253 -5.54 -17.70 0.38
CA ALA A 253 -5.49 -17.51 -1.06
C ALA A 253 -4.70 -18.63 -1.78
N TYR A 254 -3.60 -19.09 -1.18
CA TYR A 254 -2.83 -20.23 -1.70
C TYR A 254 -3.66 -21.52 -1.68
N ASP A 255 -4.35 -21.78 -0.58
CA ASP A 255 -5.22 -22.96 -0.46
C ASP A 255 -6.41 -22.89 -1.42
N PHE A 256 -6.93 -21.70 -1.68
CA PHE A 256 -8.06 -21.47 -2.59
C PHE A 256 -7.68 -21.55 -4.06
N GLN A 257 -6.64 -20.84 -4.51
CA GLN A 257 -6.32 -20.69 -5.94
C GLN A 257 -4.88 -21.12 -6.33
N GLY A 258 -4.05 -21.59 -5.40
CA GLY A 258 -2.77 -22.23 -5.67
C GLY A 258 -1.57 -21.30 -5.86
N ASN A 259 -1.70 -20.00 -5.63
CA ASN A 259 -0.59 -19.05 -5.71
C ASN A 259 -0.55 -18.09 -4.53
N ARG A 260 0.57 -17.36 -4.36
CA ARG A 260 0.84 -16.47 -3.24
C ARG A 260 1.18 -15.07 -3.72
N ASN A 261 0.90 -14.06 -2.88
CA ASN A 261 1.40 -12.71 -3.10
C ASN A 261 2.85 -12.62 -2.59
N PRO A 262 3.84 -12.42 -3.48
CA PRO A 262 5.25 -12.39 -3.10
C PRO A 262 5.63 -11.19 -2.24
N PHE A 263 4.86 -10.12 -2.23
CA PHE A 263 5.13 -8.91 -1.45
C PHE A 263 4.65 -9.00 0.00
N ILE A 264 3.88 -10.05 0.32
CA ILE A 264 3.56 -10.44 1.70
C ILE A 264 4.64 -11.39 2.23
N ASP A 265 5.06 -12.37 1.42
CA ASP A 265 6.07 -13.36 1.81
C ASP A 265 7.49 -12.76 1.87
N HIS A 266 7.80 -11.82 0.95
CA HIS A 266 9.08 -11.18 0.74
C HIS A 266 8.91 -9.68 0.47
N PRO A 267 8.61 -8.87 1.49
CA PRO A 267 8.36 -7.43 1.32
C PRO A 267 9.52 -6.69 0.63
N GLU A 268 10.75 -7.15 0.83
CA GLU A 268 11.97 -6.59 0.22
C GLU A 268 11.99 -6.69 -1.32
N TYR A 269 11.18 -7.54 -1.92
CA TYR A 269 11.11 -7.64 -3.38
C TYR A 269 10.60 -6.37 -4.04
N VAL A 270 9.79 -5.56 -3.36
CA VAL A 270 9.36 -4.26 -3.89
C VAL A 270 10.56 -3.37 -4.20
N GLN A 271 11.47 -3.21 -3.23
CA GLN A 271 12.71 -2.46 -3.42
C GLN A 271 13.64 -3.13 -4.44
N ASN A 272 13.73 -4.46 -4.44
CA ASN A 272 14.59 -5.21 -5.34
C ASN A 272 14.16 -5.11 -6.80
N ILE A 273 12.86 -4.90 -7.08
CA ILE A 273 12.30 -4.77 -8.42
C ILE A 273 12.36 -3.30 -8.89
N TRP A 274 11.79 -2.37 -8.13
CA TRP A 274 11.58 -1.00 -8.57
C TRP A 274 12.52 0.02 -7.92
N GLY A 275 13.50 -0.42 -7.13
CA GLY A 275 14.38 0.46 -6.37
C GLY A 275 15.09 1.51 -7.20
N THR A 276 15.44 1.21 -8.46
CA THR A 276 16.08 2.16 -9.39
C THR A 276 15.12 3.30 -9.72
N VAL A 277 13.88 2.99 -10.11
CA VAL A 277 12.84 3.99 -10.43
C VAL A 277 12.49 4.83 -9.20
N LEU A 278 12.40 4.19 -8.04
CA LEU A 278 12.09 4.85 -6.77
C LEU A 278 13.22 5.78 -6.31
N SER A 279 14.48 5.43 -6.62
CA SER A 279 15.65 6.24 -6.27
C SER A 279 15.91 7.41 -7.23
N GLU A 280 15.49 7.33 -8.49
CA GLU A 280 15.72 8.38 -9.50
C GLU A 280 15.13 9.74 -9.08
N LYS A 281 14.00 9.77 -8.38
CA LYS A 281 13.38 11.01 -7.90
C LYS A 281 14.16 11.62 -6.73
N ASN A 282 14.69 10.80 -5.82
CA ASN A 282 15.57 11.26 -4.76
C ASN A 282 16.87 11.83 -5.34
N TYR A 283 17.41 11.19 -6.37
CA TYR A 283 18.57 11.68 -7.11
C TYR A 283 18.28 12.99 -7.86
N SER A 284 17.09 13.12 -8.46
CA SER A 284 16.65 14.37 -9.10
C SER A 284 16.51 15.51 -8.08
N LEU A 285 15.89 15.26 -6.92
CA LEU A 285 15.80 16.26 -5.86
C LEU A 285 17.18 16.61 -5.30
N ASP A 286 18.06 15.62 -5.14
CA ASP A 286 19.43 15.81 -4.67
C ASP A 286 20.25 16.71 -5.62
N LYS A 287 20.17 16.47 -6.91
CA LYS A 287 20.83 17.35 -7.93
C LYS A 287 20.26 18.75 -8.03
N LYS A 288 18.94 18.91 -7.82
CA LYS A 288 18.25 20.18 -7.92
C LYS A 288 18.33 21.03 -6.65
N THR A 289 18.88 20.47 -5.56
CA THR A 289 18.88 21.11 -4.25
C THR A 289 20.30 21.33 -3.75
N SER A 290 20.61 22.52 -3.26
CA SER A 290 21.87 22.79 -2.57
C SER A 290 21.66 23.61 -1.31
N ILE A 291 22.53 23.39 -0.32
CA ILE A 291 22.54 24.08 0.96
C ILE A 291 23.86 24.83 1.08
N TYR A 292 23.79 26.13 1.29
CA TYR A 292 24.98 26.94 1.47
C TYR A 292 24.75 28.17 2.36
N PRO A 293 25.77 28.62 3.08
CA PRO A 293 27.03 27.92 3.29
C PRO A 293 26.86 26.68 4.16
N ASN A 294 27.69 25.64 3.93
CA ASN A 294 27.81 24.49 4.79
C ASN A 294 29.29 24.08 4.88
N PRO A 295 30.01 24.34 5.98
CA PRO A 295 29.53 24.84 7.25
C PRO A 295 29.00 26.27 7.23
N ALA A 296 27.95 26.54 8.04
CA ALA A 296 27.40 27.88 8.22
C ALA A 296 28.11 28.61 9.37
N THR A 297 28.52 29.83 9.11
CA THR A 297 29.13 30.74 10.11
C THR A 297 28.17 31.87 10.52
N GLU A 298 27.10 32.04 9.77
CA GLU A 298 26.06 33.05 9.98
C GLU A 298 24.80 32.43 10.59
N ASN A 299 23.86 33.28 10.99
CA ASN A 299 22.57 32.85 11.53
C ASN A 299 21.54 32.48 10.46
N TYR A 300 21.94 32.30 9.25
CA TYR A 300 21.09 31.89 8.14
C TYR A 300 21.86 31.01 7.13
N ILE A 301 21.09 30.24 6.38
CA ILE A 301 21.54 29.46 5.21
C ILE A 301 20.60 29.72 4.05
N TYR A 302 21.07 29.37 2.87
CA TYR A 302 20.24 29.32 1.67
C TYR A 302 20.03 27.85 1.27
N VAL A 303 18.78 27.51 0.98
CA VAL A 303 18.43 26.21 0.40
C VAL A 303 17.93 26.46 -1.02
N ARG A 304 18.81 26.28 -1.99
CA ARG A 304 18.42 26.43 -3.40
C ARG A 304 17.60 25.21 -3.82
N SER A 305 16.43 25.45 -4.41
CA SER A 305 15.58 24.43 -5.03
C SER A 305 14.87 25.05 -6.23
N ASN A 306 14.58 24.26 -7.26
CA ASN A 306 13.80 24.71 -8.40
C ASN A 306 12.29 24.57 -8.18
N GLU A 307 11.87 24.02 -7.05
CA GLU A 307 10.49 23.78 -6.65
C GLU A 307 10.28 24.07 -5.17
N LYS A 308 9.02 24.15 -4.74
CA LYS A 308 8.66 24.32 -3.34
C LYS A 308 9.05 23.06 -2.54
N VAL A 309 9.81 23.24 -1.46
CA VAL A 309 10.27 22.14 -0.60
C VAL A 309 10.06 22.48 0.88
N THR A 310 9.81 21.45 1.67
CA THR A 310 9.85 21.52 3.14
C THR A 310 11.23 21.14 3.64
N VAL A 311 11.82 22.01 4.45
CA VAL A 311 13.14 21.80 5.05
C VAL A 311 12.99 21.60 6.55
N LYS A 312 13.52 20.51 7.08
CA LYS A 312 13.52 20.20 8.52
C LYS A 312 14.95 19.99 8.99
N ILE A 313 15.32 20.60 10.11
CA ILE A 313 16.63 20.40 10.77
C ILE A 313 16.43 19.63 12.06
N PHE A 314 17.22 18.58 12.24
CA PHE A 314 17.19 17.69 13.39
C PHE A 314 18.56 17.70 14.10
N SER A 315 18.53 17.50 15.41
CA SER A 315 19.75 17.12 16.14
C SER A 315 20.22 15.71 15.70
N THR A 316 21.45 15.37 16.05
CA THR A 316 22.00 14.01 15.83
C THR A 316 21.23 12.91 16.58
N LEU A 317 20.43 13.29 17.60
CA LEU A 317 19.53 12.38 18.34
C LEU A 317 18.11 12.34 17.76
N GLY A 318 17.86 12.91 16.58
CA GLY A 318 16.58 12.87 15.89
C GLY A 318 15.54 13.90 16.36
N LYS A 319 15.84 14.77 17.33
CA LYS A 319 14.90 15.83 17.76
C LYS A 319 14.78 16.90 16.66
N LYS A 320 13.57 17.16 16.18
CA LYS A 320 13.29 18.24 15.22
C LYS A 320 13.46 19.61 15.91
N LEU A 321 14.28 20.46 15.30
CA LEU A 321 14.63 21.79 15.83
C LEU A 321 14.00 22.92 15.03
N ILE A 322 14.05 22.83 13.70
CA ILE A 322 13.50 23.85 12.78
C ILE A 322 12.71 23.16 11.69
N GLN A 323 11.64 23.79 11.24
CA GLN A 323 10.94 23.44 10.01
C GLN A 323 10.57 24.72 9.26
N ASN A 324 10.83 24.76 7.96
CA ASN A 324 10.47 25.88 7.08
C ASN A 324 10.06 25.37 5.70
N ILE A 325 9.27 26.16 4.99
CA ILE A 325 8.93 25.96 3.59
C ILE A 325 9.81 26.91 2.78
N ILE A 326 10.52 26.36 1.81
CA ILE A 326 11.40 27.09 0.90
C ILE A 326 10.76 27.09 -0.49
N GLU A 327 10.74 28.26 -1.11
CA GLU A 327 10.30 28.46 -2.49
C GLU A 327 11.48 28.99 -3.33
N PRO A 328 11.49 28.79 -4.66
CA PRO A 328 12.57 29.23 -5.52
C PRO A 328 12.87 30.74 -5.39
N SER A 329 11.83 31.56 -5.14
CA SER A 329 11.92 32.99 -4.94
C SER A 329 12.31 33.40 -3.51
N ASN A 330 12.16 32.51 -2.52
CA ASN A 330 12.48 32.79 -1.12
C ASN A 330 13.21 31.58 -0.51
N ASN A 331 14.52 31.56 -0.70
CA ASN A 331 15.38 30.41 -0.38
C ASN A 331 16.21 30.60 0.91
N LYS A 332 16.01 31.69 1.65
CA LYS A 332 16.71 32.03 2.90
C LYS A 332 16.02 31.35 4.08
N MET A 333 16.80 30.73 4.97
CA MET A 333 16.34 30.05 6.17
C MET A 333 17.12 30.55 7.38
N ASP A 334 16.40 31.01 8.40
CA ASP A 334 16.97 31.41 9.68
C ASP A 334 17.33 30.15 10.50
N ILE A 335 18.55 30.14 11.03
CA ILE A 335 19.13 29.08 11.88
C ILE A 335 19.68 29.65 13.20
N SER A 336 19.30 30.88 13.57
CA SER A 336 19.81 31.56 14.77
C SER A 336 19.52 30.78 16.07
N ILE A 337 18.41 30.05 16.11
CA ILE A 337 17.95 29.29 17.29
C ILE A 337 18.77 28.02 17.60
N ILE A 338 19.61 27.54 16.68
CA ILE A 338 20.48 26.39 16.92
C ILE A 338 21.92 26.81 17.21
N LYS A 339 22.58 26.06 18.10
CA LYS A 339 23.98 26.30 18.53
C LYS A 339 24.96 25.76 17.48
N SER A 340 26.26 26.08 17.65
CA SER A 340 27.32 25.45 16.87
C SER A 340 27.28 23.92 17.09
N GLY A 341 27.40 23.15 16.01
CA GLY A 341 27.30 21.69 16.07
C GLY A 341 27.01 21.03 14.72
N VAL A 342 26.82 19.71 14.78
CA VAL A 342 26.44 18.86 13.64
C VAL A 342 24.97 18.52 13.71
N TYR A 343 24.30 18.64 12.58
CA TYR A 343 22.87 18.46 12.45
C TYR A 343 22.54 17.60 11.21
N ILE A 344 21.32 17.10 11.17
CA ILE A 344 20.75 16.41 10.03
C ILE A 344 19.70 17.35 9.42
N ILE A 345 19.85 17.68 8.15
CA ILE A 345 18.86 18.44 7.38
C ILE A 345 18.13 17.51 6.42
N LYS A 346 16.80 17.45 6.52
CA LYS A 346 15.93 16.73 5.62
C LYS A 346 15.19 17.73 4.75
N ILE A 347 15.26 17.56 3.44
CA ILE A 347 14.57 18.38 2.43
C ILE A 347 13.61 17.45 1.71
N SER A 348 12.35 17.83 1.62
CA SER A 348 11.31 17.04 0.99
C SER A 348 10.37 17.89 0.16
N ASN A 349 9.92 17.35 -0.96
CA ASN A 349 8.74 17.81 -1.69
C ASN A 349 7.58 16.81 -1.48
N ASN A 350 6.50 16.91 -2.27
CA ASN A 350 5.32 16.02 -2.14
C ASN A 350 5.60 14.55 -2.45
N SER A 351 6.74 14.21 -3.05
CA SER A 351 6.98 12.87 -3.59
C SER A 351 8.36 12.29 -3.30
N SER A 352 9.26 13.07 -2.70
CA SER A 352 10.63 12.60 -2.41
C SER A 352 11.25 13.35 -1.25
N SER A 353 12.27 12.75 -0.63
CA SER A 353 13.03 13.42 0.42
C SER A 353 14.50 13.04 0.35
N ILE A 354 15.36 14.01 0.65
CA ILE A 354 16.80 13.81 0.78
C ILE A 354 17.26 14.23 2.17
N THR A 355 18.30 13.58 2.65
CA THR A 355 18.92 13.88 3.94
C THR A 355 20.39 14.19 3.74
N ARG A 356 20.85 15.26 4.39
CA ARG A 356 22.25 15.71 4.31
C ARG A 356 22.78 16.08 5.68
N LYS A 357 24.10 15.97 5.86
CA LYS A 357 24.80 16.52 7.00
C LYS A 357 24.87 18.04 6.89
N PHE A 358 24.57 18.73 7.97
CA PHE A 358 24.67 20.19 8.11
C PHE A 358 25.54 20.54 9.32
N ILE A 359 26.40 21.52 9.16
CA ILE A 359 27.33 21.97 10.19
C ILE A 359 27.11 23.48 10.43
N LYS A 360 26.85 23.87 11.67
CA LYS A 360 26.89 25.25 12.12
C LYS A 360 28.15 25.46 12.96
N LYS A 361 28.96 26.48 12.60
CA LYS A 361 30.14 26.91 13.35
C LYS A 361 29.81 28.02 14.33
#